data_9022315c7e43360048aec59f887f9a86
#
_entry.id   9022315c7e43360048aec59f887f9a86
#
_cell.length_a   1.000
_cell.length_b   1.000
_cell.length_c   1.000
_cell.angle_alpha   90.00
_cell.angle_beta   90.00
_cell.angle_gamma   90.00
#
_symmetry.space_group_name_H-M   'P 1'
#
loop_
_entity.id
_entity.type
_entity.pdbx_description
1 polymer ?
#
loop_
_entity_poly.entity_id
_entity_poly.type
_entity_poly.pdbx_seq_one_letter_code
_entity_poly.pdbx_strand_id
1 'polypeptide(L)'
;MYNYLHIPFIVGLICMWKELRTQHEIDNFMKEIIGFHDSCIKEIKYSSGAYVETNLSMSPVNTKRTLTVLIQRQFEDISALELEFSELEYISMYPVKQDYTCEILNASFFVKDGLIYWCDNGDVKEDDIHNYKGTVICSKKVRWRNASELIGKRDFYKSADE
;
A
#
# COMPACT_ATOMS: atom_id res chain seq x y z
N MET A 1 -16.87 1.20 -51.37
CA MET A 1 -16.70 2.17 -50.29
C MET A 1 -16.89 1.41 -48.97
N TYR A 2 -15.81 0.86 -48.41
CA TYR A 2 -15.86 0.02 -47.20
C TYR A 2 -15.54 0.87 -45.98
N ASN A 3 -16.53 1.08 -45.12
CA ASN A 3 -16.35 1.75 -43.84
C ASN A 3 -15.72 0.76 -42.86
N TYR A 4 -14.45 0.95 -42.50
CA TYR A 4 -13.80 0.31 -41.38
C TYR A 4 -14.25 0.99 -40.07
N LEU A 5 -15.14 0.33 -39.34
CA LEU A 5 -15.44 0.69 -37.96
C LEU A 5 -14.18 0.41 -37.12
N HIS A 6 -13.51 1.48 -36.73
CA HIS A 6 -12.49 1.44 -35.68
C HIS A 6 -13.20 1.17 -34.34
N ILE A 7 -13.17 -0.09 -33.89
CA ILE A 7 -13.50 -0.45 -32.50
C ILE A 7 -12.25 -0.10 -31.69
N PRO A 8 -12.29 0.84 -30.74
CA PRO A 8 -11.17 1.03 -29.83
C PRO A 8 -11.10 -0.19 -28.94
N PHE A 9 -10.03 -0.97 -29.09
CA PHE A 9 -9.63 -1.98 -28.11
C PHE A 9 -9.28 -1.23 -26.83
N ILE A 10 -10.24 -1.04 -25.94
CA ILE A 10 -9.98 -0.72 -24.54
C ILE A 10 -9.49 -2.03 -23.93
N VAL A 11 -8.19 -2.26 -24.02
CA VAL A 11 -7.50 -3.22 -23.15
C VAL A 11 -7.55 -2.56 -21.78
N GLY A 12 -8.59 -2.90 -21.00
CA GLY A 12 -8.58 -2.64 -19.58
C GLY A 12 -7.33 -3.31 -19.03
N LEU A 13 -6.33 -2.52 -18.64
CA LEU A 13 -5.20 -3.00 -17.87
C LEU A 13 -5.81 -3.61 -16.61
N ILE A 14 -5.98 -4.93 -16.59
CA ILE A 14 -6.34 -5.65 -15.36
C ILE A 14 -5.17 -5.37 -14.42
N CYS A 15 -5.40 -4.51 -13.45
CA CYS A 15 -4.42 -4.14 -12.44
C CYS A 15 -4.20 -5.36 -11.55
N MET A 16 -3.27 -6.23 -11.96
CA MET A 16 -3.03 -7.49 -11.26
C MET A 16 -2.25 -7.25 -9.99
N TRP A 17 -2.77 -7.75 -8.88
CA TRP A 17 -2.04 -7.82 -7.62
C TRP A 17 -0.87 -8.79 -7.72
N LYS A 18 0.29 -8.37 -7.21
CA LYS A 18 1.50 -9.17 -7.09
C LYS A 18 1.79 -9.42 -5.61
N GLU A 19 1.94 -10.68 -5.23
CA GLU A 19 2.26 -11.07 -3.85
C GLU A 19 3.74 -10.82 -3.54
N LEU A 20 4.02 -10.46 -2.28
CA LEU A 20 5.37 -10.32 -1.72
C LEU A 20 5.48 -11.24 -0.50
N ARG A 21 6.01 -12.44 -0.69
CA ARG A 21 6.04 -13.52 0.33
C ARG A 21 7.41 -13.77 0.90
N THR A 22 8.45 -13.46 0.14
CA THR A 22 9.83 -13.77 0.48
C THR A 22 10.68 -12.49 0.45
N GLN A 23 11.80 -12.49 1.18
CA GLN A 23 12.74 -11.38 1.13
C GLN A 23 13.22 -11.11 -0.31
N HIS A 24 13.44 -12.15 -1.09
CA HIS A 24 13.86 -11.99 -2.49
C HIS A 24 12.82 -11.26 -3.36
N GLU A 25 11.52 -11.57 -3.19
CA GLU A 25 10.44 -10.86 -3.90
C GLU A 25 10.36 -9.40 -3.45
N ILE A 26 10.52 -9.14 -2.15
CA ILE A 26 10.59 -7.78 -1.59
C ILE A 26 11.78 -7.02 -2.16
N ASP A 27 12.96 -7.62 -2.18
CA ASP A 27 14.18 -6.98 -2.72
C ASP A 27 14.04 -6.61 -4.20
N ASN A 28 13.40 -7.49 -4.99
CA ASN A 28 13.14 -7.21 -6.40
C ASN A 28 12.10 -6.09 -6.57
N PHE A 29 11.03 -6.10 -5.77
CA PHE A 29 10.05 -5.03 -5.75
C PHE A 29 10.69 -3.68 -5.34
N MET A 30 11.50 -3.67 -4.29
CA MET A 30 12.22 -2.47 -3.84
C MET A 30 13.14 -1.90 -4.93
N LYS A 31 13.78 -2.75 -5.73
CA LYS A 31 14.56 -2.32 -6.90
C LYS A 31 13.67 -1.74 -7.99
N GLU A 32 12.53 -2.39 -8.30
CA GLU A 32 11.57 -1.94 -9.32
C GLU A 32 11.04 -0.55 -9.01
N ILE A 33 10.75 -0.26 -7.73
CA ILE A 33 10.20 1.03 -7.31
C ILE A 33 11.23 2.00 -6.71
N ILE A 34 12.53 1.73 -6.84
CA ILE A 34 13.62 2.60 -6.35
C ILE A 34 13.46 2.90 -4.84
N GLY A 35 13.19 1.87 -4.02
CA GLY A 35 13.13 1.98 -2.56
C GLY A 35 12.09 2.95 -1.99
N PHE A 36 11.04 3.28 -2.73
CA PHE A 36 10.05 4.32 -2.43
C PHE A 36 10.60 5.76 -2.48
N HIS A 37 11.72 5.98 -3.15
CA HIS A 37 12.28 7.32 -3.31
C HIS A 37 11.26 8.30 -3.94
N ASP A 38 11.30 9.56 -3.53
CA ASP A 38 10.41 10.64 -4.02
C ASP A 38 8.91 10.25 -3.96
N SER A 39 8.49 9.72 -2.83
CA SER A 39 7.11 9.28 -2.63
C SER A 39 6.50 9.84 -1.35
N CYS A 40 5.17 9.71 -1.23
CA CYS A 40 4.46 10.04 -0.02
C CYS A 40 3.28 9.07 0.20
N ILE A 41 2.97 8.79 1.46
CA ILE A 41 1.72 8.12 1.82
C ILE A 41 0.58 9.10 1.57
N LYS A 42 -0.32 8.75 0.67
CA LYS A 42 -1.49 9.58 0.37
C LYS A 42 -2.70 9.21 1.23
N GLU A 43 -2.92 7.91 1.42
CA GLU A 43 -4.06 7.39 2.19
C GLU A 43 -3.70 6.06 2.83
N ILE A 44 -4.24 5.84 4.03
CA ILE A 44 -4.24 4.54 4.72
C ILE A 44 -5.67 4.20 5.06
N LYS A 45 -6.13 3.01 4.66
CA LYS A 45 -7.47 2.50 4.92
C LYS A 45 -7.39 1.16 5.65
N TYR A 46 -7.97 1.10 6.85
CA TYR A 46 -8.05 -0.14 7.62
C TYR A 46 -9.46 -0.72 7.59
N SER A 47 -9.57 -2.03 7.40
CA SER A 47 -10.82 -2.77 7.46
C SER A 47 -10.71 -3.92 8.46
N SER A 48 -11.51 -3.86 9.53
CA SER A 48 -11.54 -4.90 10.55
C SER A 48 -12.28 -6.17 10.09
N GLY A 49 -13.35 -6.00 9.34
CA GLY A 49 -14.32 -7.03 9.03
C GLY A 49 -15.46 -7.12 10.04
N ALA A 50 -15.40 -6.38 11.15
CA ALA A 50 -16.54 -6.22 12.07
C ALA A 50 -17.57 -5.26 11.49
N TYR A 51 -18.86 -5.51 11.79
CA TYR A 51 -19.95 -4.65 11.31
C TYR A 51 -21.19 -4.74 12.23
N VAL A 52 -22.12 -3.85 12.00
CA VAL A 52 -23.43 -3.84 12.63
C VAL A 52 -24.50 -4.07 11.55
N GLU A 53 -25.37 -5.02 11.79
CA GLU A 53 -26.50 -5.34 10.91
C GLU A 53 -27.56 -4.23 10.94
N THR A 54 -28.44 -4.21 9.93
CA THR A 54 -29.55 -3.22 9.88
C THR A 54 -30.53 -3.34 11.05
N ASN A 55 -30.61 -4.51 11.68
CA ASN A 55 -31.40 -4.74 12.91
C ASN A 55 -30.65 -4.39 14.19
N LEU A 56 -29.48 -3.75 14.10
CA LEU A 56 -28.57 -3.32 15.17
C LEU A 56 -27.88 -4.47 15.93
N SER A 57 -27.95 -5.71 15.46
CA SER A 57 -27.11 -6.77 15.98
C SER A 57 -25.66 -6.55 15.54
N MET A 58 -24.71 -6.84 16.43
CA MET A 58 -23.28 -6.61 16.16
C MET A 58 -22.60 -7.93 15.80
N SER A 59 -21.78 -7.90 14.73
CA SER A 59 -20.80 -8.91 14.36
C SER A 59 -19.40 -8.40 14.68
N PRO A 60 -18.90 -8.59 15.93
CA PRO A 60 -17.69 -7.90 16.42
C PRO A 60 -16.39 -8.62 16.04
N VAL A 61 -16.44 -9.64 15.20
CA VAL A 61 -15.25 -10.46 14.90
C VAL A 61 -14.38 -9.76 13.85
N ASN A 62 -13.10 -9.60 14.19
CA ASN A 62 -12.11 -8.95 13.35
C ASN A 62 -11.57 -9.93 12.27
N THR A 63 -12.41 -10.26 11.29
CA THR A 63 -12.14 -11.31 10.30
C THR A 63 -11.23 -10.88 9.16
N LYS A 64 -11.19 -9.58 8.84
CA LYS A 64 -10.38 -9.06 7.72
C LYS A 64 -8.96 -8.67 8.14
N ARG A 65 -8.84 -7.77 9.10
CA ARG A 65 -7.55 -7.18 9.50
C ARG A 65 -6.69 -6.78 8.30
N THR A 66 -7.28 -6.03 7.38
CA THR A 66 -6.64 -5.61 6.13
C THR A 66 -6.36 -4.12 6.18
N LEU A 67 -5.13 -3.74 5.82
CA LEU A 67 -4.70 -2.36 5.68
C LEU A 67 -4.28 -2.12 4.23
N THR A 68 -4.89 -1.13 3.58
CA THR A 68 -4.48 -0.67 2.25
C THR A 68 -3.78 0.67 2.37
N VAL A 69 -2.63 0.81 1.72
CA VAL A 69 -1.83 2.03 1.69
C VAL A 69 -1.70 2.49 0.24
N LEU A 70 -2.21 3.68 -0.05
CA LEU A 70 -1.97 4.35 -1.33
C LEU A 70 -0.74 5.24 -1.20
N ILE A 71 0.25 4.98 -2.04
CA ILE A 71 1.50 5.75 -2.12
C ILE A 71 1.57 6.40 -3.49
N GLN A 72 1.79 7.72 -3.51
CA GLN A 72 2.03 8.49 -4.74
C GLN A 72 3.50 8.82 -4.88
N ARG A 73 4.03 8.81 -6.11
CA ARG A 73 5.44 8.90 -6.44
C ARG A 73 5.69 9.88 -7.58
N GLN A 74 6.86 10.50 -7.62
CA GLN A 74 7.28 11.40 -8.69
C GLN A 74 7.95 10.65 -9.86
N PHE A 75 7.36 9.52 -10.30
CA PHE A 75 7.85 8.68 -11.39
C PHE A 75 6.73 8.43 -12.41
N GLU A 76 7.07 8.41 -13.71
CA GLU A 76 6.09 8.21 -14.79
C GLU A 76 5.59 6.77 -14.88
N ASP A 77 6.46 5.79 -14.67
CA ASP A 77 6.16 4.36 -14.88
C ASP A 77 5.11 3.84 -13.89
N ILE A 78 5.34 4.13 -12.59
CA ILE A 78 4.46 3.79 -11.49
C ILE A 78 4.31 5.04 -10.65
N SER A 79 3.43 5.95 -11.06
CA SER A 79 3.21 7.22 -10.36
C SER A 79 2.38 7.06 -9.08
N ALA A 80 1.62 5.98 -8.95
CA ALA A 80 1.01 5.56 -7.70
C ALA A 80 0.99 4.04 -7.59
N LEU A 81 1.07 3.52 -6.37
CA LEU A 81 0.94 2.11 -6.07
C LEU A 81 0.08 1.91 -4.83
N GLU A 82 -0.62 0.80 -4.77
CA GLU A 82 -1.28 0.32 -3.58
C GLU A 82 -0.52 -0.86 -3.00
N LEU A 83 -0.31 -0.82 -1.68
CA LEU A 83 0.09 -1.96 -0.87
C LEU A 83 -1.11 -2.43 -0.06
N GLU A 84 -1.38 -3.73 -0.07
CA GLU A 84 -2.37 -4.34 0.82
C GLU A 84 -1.66 -5.29 1.78
N PHE A 85 -1.79 -4.99 3.07
CA PHE A 85 -1.30 -5.78 4.18
C PHE A 85 -2.46 -6.56 4.78
N SER A 86 -2.44 -7.89 4.68
CA SER A 86 -3.48 -8.78 5.21
C SER A 86 -2.97 -9.55 6.41
N GLU A 87 -3.89 -9.99 7.28
CA GLU A 87 -3.56 -10.55 8.60
C GLU A 87 -2.64 -9.58 9.37
N LEU A 88 -3.07 -8.32 9.42
CA LEU A 88 -2.34 -7.23 10.07
C LEU A 88 -2.08 -7.57 11.54
N GLU A 89 -0.82 -7.48 11.97
CA GLU A 89 -0.43 -7.65 13.38
C GLU A 89 -0.50 -6.30 14.11
N TYR A 90 0.09 -5.25 13.53
CA TYR A 90 -0.07 -3.89 14.04
C TYR A 90 0.28 -2.84 12.99
N ILE A 91 -0.17 -1.61 13.25
CA ILE A 91 0.30 -0.37 12.64
C ILE A 91 0.67 0.61 13.73
N SER A 92 1.82 1.26 13.58
CA SER A 92 2.22 2.43 14.37
C SER A 92 2.40 3.61 13.43
N MET A 93 1.82 4.76 13.74
CA MET A 93 1.92 5.94 12.91
C MET A 93 2.13 7.19 13.76
N TYR A 94 3.23 7.90 13.47
CA TYR A 94 3.55 9.19 14.04
C TYR A 94 3.56 10.23 12.91
N PRO A 95 2.46 10.96 12.69
CA PRO A 95 2.38 11.95 11.63
C PRO A 95 3.46 13.02 11.77
N VAL A 96 4.07 13.38 10.66
CA VAL A 96 5.04 14.47 10.60
C VAL A 96 4.34 15.79 10.96
N LYS A 97 5.04 16.68 11.66
CA LYS A 97 4.50 18.00 12.01
C LYS A 97 4.25 18.82 10.73
N GLN A 98 3.31 19.76 10.81
CA GLN A 98 2.84 20.57 9.68
C GLN A 98 3.97 21.28 8.89
N ASP A 99 5.06 21.65 9.57
CA ASP A 99 6.17 22.41 8.99
C ASP A 99 7.27 21.51 8.39
N TYR A 100 7.07 20.18 8.39
CA TYR A 100 8.04 19.22 7.87
C TYR A 100 7.50 18.49 6.66
N THR A 101 8.41 18.08 5.77
CA THR A 101 8.07 17.22 4.63
C THR A 101 7.69 15.82 5.10
N CYS A 102 6.66 15.23 4.47
CA CYS A 102 6.30 13.82 4.61
C CYS A 102 6.83 12.96 3.45
N GLU A 103 7.81 13.47 2.71
CA GLU A 103 8.47 12.78 1.63
C GLU A 103 9.24 11.56 2.14
N ILE A 104 9.05 10.42 1.50
CA ILE A 104 9.84 9.21 1.74
C ILE A 104 11.02 9.23 0.78
N LEU A 105 12.23 9.34 1.35
CA LEU A 105 13.47 9.28 0.57
C LEU A 105 13.94 7.84 0.35
N ASN A 106 13.60 6.96 1.27
CA ASN A 106 13.81 5.52 1.20
C ASN A 106 12.96 4.83 2.26
N ALA A 107 12.58 3.59 2.05
CA ALA A 107 11.81 2.79 2.99
C ALA A 107 12.57 1.52 3.39
N SER A 108 12.29 0.98 4.58
CA SER A 108 12.69 -0.37 4.96
C SER A 108 11.56 -1.34 4.71
N PHE A 109 11.86 -2.49 4.08
CA PHE A 109 10.89 -3.52 3.79
C PHE A 109 11.56 -4.89 3.91
N PHE A 110 11.17 -5.68 4.89
CA PHE A 110 11.87 -6.94 5.20
C PHE A 110 10.97 -7.98 5.85
N VAL A 111 11.43 -9.24 5.83
CA VAL A 111 10.81 -10.38 6.52
C VAL A 111 11.62 -10.70 7.77
N LYS A 112 10.97 -10.78 8.93
CA LYS A 112 11.55 -11.20 10.20
C LYS A 112 10.57 -12.07 10.96
N ASP A 113 11.02 -13.23 11.43
CA ASP A 113 10.24 -14.18 12.24
C ASP A 113 8.87 -14.57 11.63
N GLY A 114 8.83 -14.69 10.28
CA GLY A 114 7.62 -15.03 9.54
C GLY A 114 6.62 -13.87 9.38
N LEU A 115 6.99 -12.66 9.76
CA LEU A 115 6.22 -11.44 9.59
C LEU A 115 6.91 -10.50 8.59
N ILE A 116 6.12 -9.70 7.91
CA ILE A 116 6.56 -8.72 6.93
C ILE A 116 6.43 -7.33 7.54
N TYR A 117 7.52 -6.58 7.53
CA TYR A 117 7.62 -5.23 8.06
C TYR A 117 7.88 -4.23 6.95
N TRP A 118 7.11 -3.17 6.93
CA TRP A 118 7.36 -1.99 6.11
C TRP A 118 7.44 -0.75 7.00
N CYS A 119 8.37 0.14 6.71
CA CYS A 119 8.46 1.42 7.40
C CYS A 119 8.94 2.53 6.46
N ASP A 120 8.49 3.76 6.72
CA ASP A 120 8.71 4.95 5.89
C ASP A 120 10.13 5.54 6.00
N ASN A 121 11.10 4.78 6.50
CA ASN A 121 12.50 5.18 6.61
C ASN A 121 13.42 3.99 6.31
N GLY A 122 14.41 4.19 5.42
CA GLY A 122 15.35 3.16 4.98
C GLY A 122 16.50 2.86 5.95
N ASP A 123 16.73 3.71 6.94
CA ASP A 123 17.82 3.54 7.90
C ASP A 123 17.41 2.75 9.15
N VAL A 124 16.17 2.30 9.23
CA VAL A 124 15.65 1.55 10.37
C VAL A 124 16.10 0.10 10.29
N LYS A 125 16.89 -0.32 11.29
CA LYS A 125 17.32 -1.71 11.42
C LYS A 125 16.19 -2.57 11.97
N GLU A 126 16.24 -3.87 11.66
CA GLU A 126 15.26 -4.85 12.12
C GLU A 126 15.04 -4.84 13.65
N ASP A 127 16.10 -4.67 14.43
CA ASP A 127 16.04 -4.67 15.90
C ASP A 127 15.47 -3.36 16.47
N ASP A 128 15.51 -2.26 15.70
CA ASP A 128 15.04 -0.94 16.12
C ASP A 128 13.61 -0.64 15.66
N ILE A 129 13.00 -1.52 14.86
CA ILE A 129 11.70 -1.28 14.23
C ILE A 129 10.58 -0.93 15.22
N HIS A 130 10.61 -1.53 16.41
CA HIS A 130 9.60 -1.29 17.45
C HIS A 130 9.77 0.05 18.18
N ASN A 131 10.96 0.68 18.08
CA ASN A 131 11.28 1.95 18.71
C ASN A 131 11.20 3.12 17.72
N TYR A 132 11.02 2.83 16.43
CA TYR A 132 10.96 3.84 15.40
C TYR A 132 9.68 4.68 15.52
N LYS A 133 9.84 6.01 15.43
CA LYS A 133 8.74 6.99 15.46
C LYS A 133 8.46 7.52 14.05
N GLY A 134 7.72 6.78 13.30
CA GLY A 134 7.22 7.07 11.97
C GLY A 134 6.09 6.12 11.66
N THR A 135 5.90 5.77 10.40
CA THR A 135 4.91 4.77 10.01
C THR A 135 5.57 3.39 9.93
N VAL A 136 5.09 2.46 10.76
CA VAL A 136 5.49 1.05 10.72
C VAL A 136 4.24 0.19 10.53
N ILE A 137 4.30 -0.75 9.61
CA ILE A 137 3.23 -1.71 9.32
C ILE A 137 3.82 -3.11 9.43
N CYS A 138 3.18 -3.98 10.20
CA CYS A 138 3.55 -5.38 10.37
C CYS A 138 2.37 -6.29 10.05
N SER A 139 2.56 -7.28 9.18
CA SER A 139 1.52 -8.22 8.75
C SER A 139 2.11 -9.58 8.36
N LYS A 140 1.24 -10.57 8.15
CA LYS A 140 1.67 -11.89 7.64
C LYS A 140 1.72 -11.96 6.12
N LYS A 141 0.95 -11.12 5.43
CA LYS A 141 0.82 -11.15 3.99
C LYS A 141 0.84 -9.74 3.43
N VAL A 142 1.52 -9.57 2.30
CA VAL A 142 1.54 -8.30 1.57
C VAL A 142 1.39 -8.59 0.08
N ARG A 143 0.60 -7.77 -0.59
CA ARG A 143 0.54 -7.70 -2.04
C ARG A 143 0.53 -6.25 -2.50
N TRP A 144 0.91 -6.01 -3.73
CA TRP A 144 0.92 -4.68 -4.30
C TRP A 144 0.39 -4.67 -5.73
N ARG A 145 -0.02 -3.49 -6.20
CA ARG A 145 -0.37 -3.24 -7.60
C ARG A 145 0.04 -1.84 -8.03
N ASN A 146 0.25 -1.67 -9.33
CA ASN A 146 0.30 -0.35 -9.94
C ASN A 146 -1.10 0.28 -9.83
N ALA A 147 -1.18 1.49 -9.32
CA ALA A 147 -2.39 2.27 -9.10
C ALA A 147 -2.24 3.69 -9.67
N SER A 148 -1.49 3.84 -10.77
CA SER A 148 -1.18 5.14 -11.37
C SER A 148 -2.43 5.93 -11.78
N GLU A 149 -3.58 5.27 -11.97
CA GLU A 149 -4.88 5.90 -12.17
C GLU A 149 -5.37 6.70 -10.95
N LEU A 150 -4.78 6.46 -9.77
CA LEU A 150 -5.11 7.14 -8.51
C LEU A 150 -4.16 8.30 -8.19
N ILE A 151 -3.35 8.74 -9.15
CA ILE A 151 -2.46 9.89 -8.95
C ILE A 151 -3.26 11.20 -8.79
N GLY A 152 -2.69 12.15 -8.06
CA GLY A 152 -3.20 13.50 -7.90
C GLY A 152 -3.96 13.74 -6.59
N LYS A 153 -4.48 14.97 -6.45
CA LYS A 153 -5.20 15.40 -5.25
C LYS A 153 -6.67 15.03 -5.34
N ARG A 154 -7.12 14.12 -4.47
CA ARG A 154 -8.52 13.74 -4.29
C ARG A 154 -8.82 13.67 -2.80
N ASP A 155 -10.08 13.86 -2.42
CA ASP A 155 -10.52 13.71 -1.02
C ASP A 155 -10.73 12.23 -0.66
N PHE A 156 -11.12 11.42 -1.66
CA PHE A 156 -11.35 9.98 -1.51
C PHE A 156 -10.81 9.22 -2.72
N TYR A 157 -10.21 8.07 -2.47
CA TYR A 157 -9.75 7.14 -3.49
C TYR A 157 -10.57 5.85 -3.39
N LYS A 158 -11.15 5.44 -4.53
CA LYS A 158 -11.80 4.14 -4.65
C LYS A 158 -10.84 3.17 -5.31
N SER A 159 -10.70 1.99 -4.72
CA SER A 159 -10.03 0.88 -5.37
C SER A 159 -10.78 0.46 -6.62
N ALA A 160 -10.08 -0.09 -7.63
CA ALA A 160 -10.71 -0.61 -8.83
C ALA A 160 -11.68 -1.78 -8.56
N ASP A 161 -11.59 -2.37 -7.36
CA ASP A 161 -12.41 -3.50 -6.92
C ASP A 161 -13.63 -3.06 -6.08
N GLU A 162 -13.86 -1.77 -5.91
CA GLU A 162 -15.05 -1.14 -5.31
C GLU A 162 -15.95 -0.50 -6.40
#